data_25bd22ff053c0917d046cc0febb27b3c
#
_entry.id   25bd22ff053c0917d046cc0febb27b3c
#
_cell.length_a   1.000
_cell.length_b   1.000
_cell.length_c   1.000
_cell.angle_alpha   90.00
_cell.angle_beta   90.00
_cell.angle_gamma   90.00
#
_symmetry.space_group_name_H-M   'P 1'
#
loop_
_entity.id
_entity.type
_entity.pdbx_description
1 polymer ?
#
loop_
_entity_poly.entity_id
_entity_poly.type
_entity_poly.pdbx_seq_one_letter_code
_entity_poly.pdbx_strand_id
1 'polypeptide(L)'
;MIKTQNLTKTYGKGEGKVTALDGVDITIRDGEMVAIIGKSGSGKSTLLNLLGGLDKATDGKVFYNDKDLSTMNDSKLSEFRLKNIGFVFQFFDLIPELTAEENVMFPAKLAKKKETSEGELYTALDINDRVKHYPAELSGGQQQRAAIARALINDPDVILCDEPTGNLDKRSGAEVMNLLKKLNQEQNKTVIIVTHDSDIASQCSRIIELSDGRLAN
;
A
#
# COMPACT_ATOMS: atom_id res chain seq x y z
N MET A 1 -9.38 -10.62 6.15
CA MET A 1 -10.47 -9.61 6.08
C MET A 1 -10.03 -8.36 6.84
N ILE A 2 -10.19 -7.19 6.24
CA ILE A 2 -9.92 -5.88 6.85
C ILE A 2 -11.26 -5.20 7.11
N LYS A 3 -11.45 -4.65 8.32
CA LYS A 3 -12.68 -3.96 8.70
C LYS A 3 -12.37 -2.69 9.46
N THR A 4 -13.10 -1.61 9.18
CA THR A 4 -13.08 -0.41 10.01
C THR A 4 -14.40 -0.26 10.75
N GLN A 5 -14.36 0.38 11.92
CA GLN A 5 -15.54 0.70 12.73
C GLN A 5 -15.45 2.15 13.16
N ASN A 6 -16.38 2.97 12.67
CA ASN A 6 -16.51 4.40 12.96
C ASN A 6 -15.16 5.14 12.83
N LEU A 7 -14.37 4.79 11.78
CA LEU A 7 -13.01 5.24 11.66
C LEU A 7 -12.94 6.74 11.41
N THR A 8 -12.36 7.46 12.35
CA THR A 8 -12.28 8.93 12.34
C THR A 8 -10.84 9.39 12.49
N LYS A 9 -10.43 10.35 11.68
CA LYS A 9 -9.13 10.99 11.78
C LYS A 9 -9.24 12.48 11.68
N THR A 10 -8.68 13.15 12.69
CA THR A 10 -8.60 14.60 12.75
C THR A 10 -7.15 15.03 12.95
N TYR A 11 -6.71 15.99 12.17
CA TYR A 11 -5.40 16.64 12.30
C TYR A 11 -5.56 18.05 12.88
N GLY A 12 -4.49 18.58 13.48
CA GLY A 12 -4.46 19.92 14.07
C GLY A 12 -5.16 20.02 15.43
N LYS A 13 -5.15 21.24 15.98
CA LYS A 13 -5.79 21.59 17.26
C LYS A 13 -6.49 22.94 17.13
N GLY A 14 -7.53 23.18 17.95
CA GLY A 14 -8.25 24.45 17.98
C GLY A 14 -8.90 24.79 16.63
N GLU A 15 -8.77 26.04 16.19
CA GLU A 15 -9.36 26.55 14.93
C GLU A 15 -8.73 25.92 13.67
N GLY A 16 -7.52 25.34 13.76
CA GLY A 16 -6.86 24.62 12.66
C GLY A 16 -7.23 23.13 12.58
N LYS A 17 -8.29 22.70 13.24
CA LYS A 17 -8.73 21.30 13.23
C LYS A 17 -9.35 20.93 11.88
N VAL A 18 -8.80 19.88 11.24
CA VAL A 18 -9.32 19.31 9.98
C VAL A 18 -9.66 17.85 10.20
N THR A 19 -10.93 17.50 9.98
CA THR A 19 -11.37 16.10 10.01
C THR A 19 -11.20 15.51 8.63
N ALA A 20 -10.17 14.67 8.47
CA ALA A 20 -9.83 14.02 7.21
C ALA A 20 -10.66 12.76 6.95
N LEU A 21 -11.11 12.08 8.01
CA LEU A 21 -12.07 10.96 7.95
C LEU A 21 -13.09 11.12 9.07
N ASP A 22 -14.33 10.84 8.78
CA ASP A 22 -15.46 11.03 9.68
C ASP A 22 -16.40 9.82 9.63
N GLY A 23 -16.19 8.87 10.54
CA GLY A 23 -17.04 7.71 10.72
C GLY A 23 -17.05 6.71 9.57
N VAL A 24 -15.87 6.38 9.00
CA VAL A 24 -15.77 5.48 7.84
C VAL A 24 -15.87 4.02 8.26
N ASP A 25 -16.88 3.32 7.75
CA ASP A 25 -17.14 1.89 7.97
C ASP A 25 -16.97 1.12 6.65
N ILE A 26 -15.89 0.37 6.51
CA ILE A 26 -15.64 -0.49 5.35
C ILE A 26 -15.29 -1.91 5.78
N THR A 27 -15.57 -2.85 4.89
CA THR A 27 -15.10 -4.23 5.02
C THR A 27 -14.49 -4.65 3.68
N ILE A 28 -13.23 -5.10 3.69
CA ILE A 28 -12.50 -5.62 2.53
C ILE A 28 -12.21 -7.09 2.81
N ARG A 29 -12.62 -7.96 1.89
CA ARG A 29 -12.44 -9.42 2.02
C ARG A 29 -11.02 -9.81 1.64
N ASP A 30 -10.56 -10.94 2.16
CA ASP A 30 -9.28 -11.51 1.71
C ASP A 30 -9.35 -11.84 0.21
N GLY A 31 -8.26 -11.55 -0.50
CA GLY A 31 -8.17 -11.72 -1.94
C GLY A 31 -8.99 -10.71 -2.76
N GLU A 32 -9.56 -9.67 -2.16
CA GLU A 32 -10.28 -8.63 -2.88
C GLU A 32 -9.30 -7.59 -3.46
N MET A 33 -9.53 -7.14 -4.69
CA MET A 33 -8.84 -6.01 -5.30
C MET A 33 -9.77 -4.79 -5.31
N VAL A 34 -9.47 -3.79 -4.48
CA VAL A 34 -10.36 -2.64 -4.24
C VAL A 34 -9.68 -1.34 -4.64
N ALA A 35 -10.40 -0.49 -5.38
CA ALA A 35 -10.00 0.90 -5.61
C ALA A 35 -10.67 1.82 -4.60
N ILE A 36 -9.92 2.75 -4.01
CA ILE A 36 -10.42 3.88 -3.23
C ILE A 36 -10.25 5.14 -4.07
N ILE A 37 -11.35 5.75 -4.47
CA ILE A 37 -11.37 6.94 -5.32
C ILE A 37 -11.95 8.14 -4.56
N GLY A 38 -11.80 9.32 -5.13
CA GLY A 38 -12.35 10.58 -4.61
C GLY A 38 -11.50 11.79 -5.01
N LYS A 39 -12.01 12.97 -4.81
CA LYS A 39 -11.30 14.23 -5.11
C LYS A 39 -10.04 14.38 -4.26
N SER A 40 -9.11 15.25 -4.68
CA SER A 40 -7.97 15.62 -3.84
C SER A 40 -8.48 16.14 -2.48
N GLY A 41 -7.84 15.73 -1.38
CA GLY A 41 -8.25 16.10 -0.03
C GLY A 41 -9.45 15.32 0.54
N SER A 42 -10.04 14.36 -0.17
CA SER A 42 -11.20 13.59 0.34
C SER A 42 -10.88 12.56 1.44
N GLY A 43 -9.60 12.39 1.81
CA GLY A 43 -9.18 11.48 2.90
C GLY A 43 -8.61 10.14 2.43
N LYS A 44 -8.43 9.88 1.13
CA LYS A 44 -7.96 8.59 0.59
C LYS A 44 -6.63 8.11 1.17
N SER A 45 -5.58 8.93 1.08
CA SER A 45 -4.25 8.57 1.62
C SER A 45 -4.29 8.48 3.15
N THR A 46 -5.13 9.28 3.83
CA THR A 46 -5.38 9.13 5.27
C THR A 46 -5.99 7.77 5.58
N LEU A 47 -7.02 7.33 4.82
CA LEU A 47 -7.61 6.01 4.99
C LEU A 47 -6.57 4.91 4.77
N LEU A 48 -5.79 5.01 3.68
CA LEU A 48 -4.73 4.03 3.38
C LEU A 48 -3.71 3.95 4.51
N ASN A 49 -3.27 5.10 5.06
CA ASN A 49 -2.31 5.16 6.17
C ASN A 49 -2.86 4.53 7.46
N LEU A 50 -4.14 4.74 7.75
CA LEU A 50 -4.79 4.10 8.91
C LEU A 50 -4.97 2.59 8.70
N LEU A 51 -5.41 2.16 7.52
CA LEU A 51 -5.47 0.74 7.18
C LEU A 51 -4.10 0.08 7.29
N GLY A 52 -3.06 0.78 6.87
CA GLY A 52 -1.67 0.32 6.96
C GLY A 52 -1.03 0.46 8.34
N GLY A 53 -1.71 1.07 9.30
CA GLY A 53 -1.13 1.35 10.62
C GLY A 53 0.10 2.27 10.58
N LEU A 54 0.23 3.10 9.54
CA LEU A 54 1.24 4.16 9.48
C LEU A 54 0.85 5.38 10.31
N ASP A 55 -0.45 5.56 10.51
CA ASP A 55 -1.01 6.59 11.38
C ASP A 55 -2.02 5.96 12.35
N LYS A 56 -2.36 6.68 13.41
CA LYS A 56 -3.33 6.25 14.41
C LYS A 56 -4.65 7.00 14.23
N ALA A 57 -5.75 6.29 14.32
CA ALA A 57 -7.07 6.90 14.33
C ALA A 57 -7.23 7.85 15.53
N THR A 58 -8.02 8.92 15.34
CA THR A 58 -8.44 9.79 16.44
C THR A 58 -9.57 9.12 17.23
N ASP A 59 -10.45 8.39 16.50
CA ASP A 59 -11.52 7.59 17.06
C ASP A 59 -11.84 6.43 16.11
N GLY A 60 -12.55 5.42 16.60
CA GLY A 60 -12.85 4.21 15.82
C GLY A 60 -11.69 3.22 15.78
N LYS A 61 -11.81 2.19 14.94
CA LYS A 61 -10.93 1.03 14.94
C LYS A 61 -10.65 0.50 13.56
N VAL A 62 -9.48 -0.15 13.41
CA VAL A 62 -9.09 -0.93 12.24
C VAL A 62 -8.78 -2.36 12.68
N PHE A 63 -9.44 -3.32 12.05
CA PHE A 63 -9.26 -4.74 12.31
C PHE A 63 -8.66 -5.46 11.11
N TYR A 64 -7.71 -6.34 11.39
CA TYR A 64 -7.25 -7.38 10.47
C TYR A 64 -7.66 -8.74 11.05
N ASN A 65 -8.70 -9.32 10.48
CA ASN A 65 -9.44 -10.42 11.09
C ASN A 65 -9.87 -10.03 12.52
N ASP A 66 -9.40 -10.76 13.54
CA ASP A 66 -9.72 -10.48 14.94
C ASP A 66 -8.71 -9.54 15.64
N LYS A 67 -7.70 -9.05 14.90
CA LYS A 67 -6.64 -8.21 15.46
C LYS A 67 -7.01 -6.73 15.34
N ASP A 68 -7.30 -6.08 16.45
CA ASP A 68 -7.53 -4.63 16.53
C ASP A 68 -6.19 -3.88 16.55
N LEU A 69 -5.88 -3.15 15.48
CA LEU A 69 -4.63 -2.37 15.37
C LEU A 69 -4.57 -1.23 16.39
N SER A 70 -5.72 -0.68 16.80
CA SER A 70 -5.78 0.44 17.75
C SER A 70 -5.25 0.07 19.15
N THR A 71 -5.24 -1.22 19.48
CA THR A 71 -4.73 -1.74 20.77
C THR A 71 -3.23 -2.01 20.75
N MET A 72 -2.58 -1.91 19.59
CA MET A 72 -1.16 -2.20 19.44
C MET A 72 -0.31 -0.98 19.81
N ASN A 73 0.76 -1.20 20.56
CA ASN A 73 1.81 -0.21 20.71
C ASN A 73 2.67 -0.11 19.44
N ASP A 74 3.52 0.91 19.34
CA ASP A 74 4.29 1.21 18.12
C ASP A 74 5.20 0.05 17.69
N SER A 75 5.78 -0.68 18.65
CA SER A 75 6.63 -1.84 18.35
C SER A 75 5.82 -2.99 17.73
N LYS A 76 4.69 -3.34 18.33
CA LYS A 76 3.78 -4.38 17.80
C LYS A 76 3.19 -4.00 16.46
N LEU A 77 2.84 -2.73 16.29
CA LEU A 77 2.30 -2.20 15.03
C LEU A 77 3.35 -2.24 13.91
N SER A 78 4.62 -1.91 14.22
CA SER A 78 5.73 -2.02 13.27
C SER A 78 6.01 -3.47 12.89
N GLU A 79 5.99 -4.40 13.84
CA GLU A 79 6.12 -5.84 13.56
C GLU A 79 4.96 -6.37 12.73
N PHE A 80 3.74 -5.91 13.02
CA PHE A 80 2.54 -6.27 12.25
C PHE A 80 2.66 -5.82 10.80
N ARG A 81 3.02 -4.54 10.56
CA ARG A 81 3.25 -4.01 9.20
C ARG A 81 4.29 -4.83 8.46
N LEU A 82 5.43 -5.05 9.09
CA LEU A 82 6.57 -5.75 8.49
C LEU A 82 6.21 -7.15 7.97
N LYS A 83 5.26 -7.83 8.63
CA LYS A 83 4.87 -9.21 8.32
C LYS A 83 3.65 -9.31 7.41
N ASN A 84 2.72 -8.36 7.49
CA ASN A 84 1.38 -8.54 6.90
C ASN A 84 1.07 -7.54 5.79
N ILE A 85 1.84 -6.45 5.66
CA ILE A 85 1.50 -5.35 4.76
C ILE A 85 2.68 -4.99 3.87
N GLY A 86 2.46 -4.97 2.56
CA GLY A 86 3.34 -4.39 1.57
C GLY A 86 2.84 -3.01 1.17
N PHE A 87 3.72 -2.00 1.19
CA PHE A 87 3.39 -0.64 0.74
C PHE A 87 4.04 -0.33 -0.60
N VAL A 88 3.25 0.25 -1.50
CA VAL A 88 3.67 0.76 -2.81
C VAL A 88 3.22 2.21 -2.91
N PHE A 89 4.17 3.15 -3.00
CA PHE A 89 3.92 4.59 -3.01
C PHE A 89 4.12 5.19 -4.39
N GLN A 90 3.50 6.34 -4.63
CA GLN A 90 3.57 7.09 -5.88
C GLN A 90 5.01 7.51 -6.24
N PHE A 91 5.81 7.91 -5.25
CA PHE A 91 7.20 8.37 -5.42
C PHE A 91 8.21 7.27 -5.15
N PHE A 92 7.78 5.99 -5.20
CA PHE A 92 8.59 4.79 -5.01
C PHE A 92 9.19 4.65 -3.61
N ASP A 93 9.59 5.74 -2.97
CA ASP A 93 10.20 5.82 -1.63
C ASP A 93 11.35 4.82 -1.44
N LEU A 94 12.17 4.66 -2.48
CA LEU A 94 13.42 3.92 -2.38
C LEU A 94 14.44 4.77 -1.62
N ILE A 95 15.25 4.11 -0.79
CA ILE A 95 16.37 4.74 -0.08
C ILE A 95 17.47 5.03 -1.10
N PRO A 96 17.82 6.31 -1.35
CA PRO A 96 18.71 6.68 -2.45
C PRO A 96 20.15 6.12 -2.32
N GLU A 97 20.60 5.91 -1.09
CA GLU A 97 21.94 5.42 -0.76
C GLU A 97 22.07 3.90 -0.86
N LEU A 98 20.97 3.20 -1.10
CA LEU A 98 20.91 1.75 -1.24
C LEU A 98 20.66 1.36 -2.70
N THR A 99 21.30 0.27 -3.16
CA THR A 99 20.96 -0.34 -4.45
C THR A 99 19.53 -0.87 -4.46
N ALA A 100 19.01 -1.24 -5.63
CA ALA A 100 17.69 -1.86 -5.74
C ALA A 100 17.58 -3.13 -4.89
N GLU A 101 18.60 -4.01 -4.94
CA GLU A 101 18.67 -5.22 -4.10
C GLU A 101 18.65 -4.89 -2.62
N GLU A 102 19.44 -3.92 -2.18
CA GLU A 102 19.48 -3.52 -0.77
C GLU A 102 18.17 -2.93 -0.30
N ASN A 103 17.51 -2.11 -1.13
CA ASN A 103 16.15 -1.62 -0.88
C ASN A 103 15.15 -2.76 -0.71
N VAL A 104 15.17 -3.73 -1.64
CA VAL A 104 14.26 -4.89 -1.61
C VAL A 104 14.52 -5.75 -0.37
N MET A 105 15.77 -6.01 -0.05
CA MET A 105 16.16 -6.87 1.07
C MET A 105 16.03 -6.21 2.44
N PHE A 106 15.89 -4.88 2.49
CA PHE A 106 15.83 -4.14 3.75
C PHE A 106 14.73 -4.63 4.71
N PRO A 107 13.46 -4.79 4.27
CA PRO A 107 12.41 -5.34 5.15
C PRO A 107 12.68 -6.78 5.60
N ALA A 108 13.25 -7.62 4.75
CA ALA A 108 13.59 -9.01 5.12
C ALA A 108 14.68 -9.06 6.20
N LYS A 109 15.69 -8.19 6.12
CA LYS A 109 16.72 -8.04 7.15
C LYS A 109 16.11 -7.58 8.49
N LEU A 110 15.17 -6.64 8.47
CA LEU A 110 14.45 -6.20 9.67
C LEU A 110 13.60 -7.32 10.28
N ALA A 111 12.97 -8.13 9.44
CA ALA A 111 12.19 -9.30 9.86
C ALA A 111 13.08 -10.47 10.34
N LYS A 112 14.41 -10.37 10.21
CA LYS A 112 15.38 -11.44 10.48
C LYS A 112 15.05 -12.72 9.71
N LYS A 113 14.53 -12.58 8.49
CA LYS A 113 14.18 -13.69 7.63
C LYS A 113 15.47 -14.36 7.15
N LYS A 114 15.57 -15.67 7.34
CA LYS A 114 16.79 -16.44 7.00
C LYS A 114 16.83 -16.84 5.52
N GLU A 115 15.66 -17.08 4.95
CA GLU A 115 15.48 -17.47 3.56
C GLU A 115 14.53 -16.51 2.90
N THR A 116 14.86 -16.06 1.72
CA THR A 116 14.06 -15.15 0.91
C THR A 116 14.03 -15.68 -0.52
N SER A 117 12.94 -15.37 -1.24
CA SER A 117 12.78 -15.72 -2.67
C SER A 117 13.11 -14.54 -3.58
N GLU A 118 14.11 -13.73 -3.20
CA GLU A 118 14.47 -12.52 -3.94
C GLU A 118 14.79 -12.77 -5.42
N GLY A 119 15.47 -13.85 -5.75
CA GLY A 119 15.80 -14.19 -7.13
C GLY A 119 14.57 -14.48 -7.98
N GLU A 120 13.58 -15.21 -7.45
CA GLU A 120 12.30 -15.45 -8.11
C GLU A 120 11.52 -14.14 -8.26
N LEU A 121 11.55 -13.30 -7.21
CA LEU A 121 10.88 -12.01 -7.19
C LEU A 121 11.49 -11.04 -8.21
N TYR A 122 12.83 -10.97 -8.33
CA TYR A 122 13.51 -10.16 -9.33
C TYR A 122 13.17 -10.61 -10.74
N THR A 123 13.08 -11.92 -10.97
CA THR A 123 12.69 -12.49 -12.26
C THR A 123 11.23 -12.17 -12.59
N ALA A 124 10.32 -12.36 -11.65
CA ALA A 124 8.89 -12.07 -11.83
C ALA A 124 8.62 -10.58 -12.11
N LEU A 125 9.48 -9.70 -11.60
CA LEU A 125 9.36 -8.25 -11.72
C LEU A 125 10.25 -7.64 -12.82
N ASP A 126 10.98 -8.46 -13.56
CA ASP A 126 11.87 -8.03 -14.65
C ASP A 126 12.85 -6.93 -14.19
N ILE A 127 13.58 -7.19 -13.08
CA ILE A 127 14.60 -6.28 -12.54
C ILE A 127 15.95 -6.95 -12.28
N ASN A 128 16.16 -8.21 -12.70
CA ASN A 128 17.39 -8.97 -12.44
C ASN A 128 18.67 -8.19 -12.83
N ASP A 129 18.66 -7.56 -14.00
CA ASP A 129 19.81 -6.84 -14.54
C ASP A 129 20.00 -5.47 -13.88
N ARG A 130 19.12 -5.09 -12.96
CA ARG A 130 19.08 -3.76 -12.32
C ARG A 130 19.27 -3.78 -10.81
N VAL A 131 19.39 -4.95 -10.21
CA VAL A 131 19.46 -5.10 -8.75
C VAL A 131 20.64 -4.39 -8.10
N LYS A 132 21.75 -4.22 -8.85
CA LYS A 132 22.96 -3.52 -8.37
C LYS A 132 22.96 -2.01 -8.64
N HIS A 133 21.94 -1.48 -9.32
CA HIS A 133 21.84 -0.05 -9.63
C HIS A 133 21.20 0.71 -8.43
N TYR A 134 21.64 1.95 -8.28
CA TYR A 134 21.02 2.89 -7.34
C TYR A 134 19.72 3.48 -7.93
N PRO A 135 18.78 3.96 -7.09
CA PRO A 135 17.53 4.54 -7.59
C PRO A 135 17.70 5.59 -8.69
N ALA A 136 18.71 6.45 -8.58
CA ALA A 136 18.98 7.49 -9.58
C ALA A 136 19.38 6.94 -10.97
N GLU A 137 19.78 5.68 -11.05
CA GLU A 137 20.21 5.01 -12.30
C GLU A 137 19.07 4.21 -12.93
N LEU A 138 17.91 4.16 -12.28
CA LEU A 138 16.73 3.40 -12.70
C LEU A 138 15.69 4.31 -13.36
N SER A 139 15.02 3.80 -14.41
CA SER A 139 13.82 4.45 -14.92
C SER A 139 12.68 4.41 -13.89
N GLY A 140 11.67 5.28 -14.00
CA GLY A 140 10.51 5.28 -13.10
C GLY A 140 9.84 3.92 -13.00
N GLY A 141 9.64 3.22 -14.12
CA GLY A 141 9.08 1.86 -14.13
C GLY A 141 9.97 0.84 -13.40
N GLN A 142 11.29 0.94 -13.51
CA GLN A 142 12.23 0.08 -12.79
C GLN A 142 12.24 0.40 -11.30
N GLN A 143 12.19 1.68 -10.91
CA GLN A 143 12.05 2.08 -9.52
C GLN A 143 10.75 1.54 -8.90
N GLN A 144 9.63 1.64 -9.63
CA GLN A 144 8.34 1.13 -9.16
C GLN A 144 8.37 -0.40 -9.01
N ARG A 145 8.96 -1.13 -9.95
CA ARG A 145 9.12 -2.58 -9.82
C ARG A 145 10.01 -2.96 -8.64
N ALA A 146 11.08 -2.21 -8.37
CA ALA A 146 11.91 -2.40 -7.17
C ALA A 146 11.11 -2.09 -5.88
N ALA A 147 10.28 -1.04 -5.87
CA ALA A 147 9.41 -0.72 -4.74
C ALA A 147 8.35 -1.82 -4.49
N ILE A 148 7.79 -2.41 -5.55
CA ILE A 148 6.88 -3.55 -5.45
C ILE A 148 7.64 -4.80 -4.93
N ALA A 149 8.85 -5.07 -5.42
CA ALA A 149 9.69 -6.15 -4.90
C ALA A 149 9.94 -5.99 -3.40
N ARG A 150 10.29 -4.78 -2.97
CA ARG A 150 10.45 -4.44 -1.55
C ARG A 150 9.19 -4.71 -0.74
N ALA A 151 8.03 -4.34 -1.29
CA ALA A 151 6.75 -4.57 -0.65
C ALA A 151 6.43 -6.07 -0.47
N LEU A 152 6.88 -6.92 -1.40
CA LEU A 152 6.56 -8.34 -1.46
C LEU A 152 7.57 -9.26 -0.75
N ILE A 153 8.78 -8.80 -0.43
CA ILE A 153 9.88 -9.66 0.06
C ILE A 153 9.54 -10.45 1.32
N ASN A 154 8.66 -9.93 2.16
CA ASN A 154 8.17 -10.61 3.35
C ASN A 154 6.89 -11.44 3.12
N ASP A 155 6.43 -11.55 1.87
CA ASP A 155 5.23 -12.28 1.47
C ASP A 155 3.96 -11.82 2.21
N PRO A 156 3.64 -10.51 2.20
CA PRO A 156 2.47 -9.99 2.91
C PRO A 156 1.15 -10.47 2.29
N ASP A 157 0.11 -10.57 3.12
CA ASP A 157 -1.25 -10.89 2.65
C ASP A 157 -1.95 -9.68 2.00
N VAL A 158 -1.52 -8.47 2.36
CA VAL A 158 -2.16 -7.21 1.94
C VAL A 158 -1.14 -6.30 1.28
N ILE A 159 -1.51 -5.74 0.13
CA ILE A 159 -0.73 -4.75 -0.61
C ILE A 159 -1.53 -3.45 -0.63
N LEU A 160 -0.96 -2.39 -0.08
CA LEU A 160 -1.52 -1.04 -0.05
C LEU A 160 -0.77 -0.16 -1.04
N CYS A 161 -1.49 0.37 -2.04
CA CYS A 161 -0.92 1.18 -3.12
C CYS A 161 -1.49 2.59 -3.07
N ASP A 162 -0.63 3.61 -2.92
CA ASP A 162 -1.01 5.02 -3.07
C ASP A 162 -0.53 5.52 -4.43
N GLU A 163 -1.47 5.71 -5.37
CA GLU A 163 -1.24 6.17 -6.75
C GLU A 163 -0.10 5.38 -7.46
N PRO A 164 -0.15 4.05 -7.54
CA PRO A 164 1.00 3.21 -7.93
C PRO A 164 1.48 3.44 -9.37
N THR A 165 0.71 4.15 -10.19
CA THR A 165 1.03 4.46 -11.58
C THR A 165 1.16 5.95 -11.86
N GLY A 166 0.96 6.80 -10.85
CA GLY A 166 0.83 8.25 -11.01
C GLY A 166 2.05 8.95 -11.60
N ASN A 167 3.26 8.37 -11.44
CA ASN A 167 4.51 8.91 -11.95
C ASN A 167 5.09 8.08 -13.12
N LEU A 168 4.28 7.24 -13.75
CA LEU A 168 4.71 6.35 -14.81
C LEU A 168 4.12 6.77 -16.17
N ASP A 169 4.83 6.45 -17.25
CA ASP A 169 4.24 6.46 -18.58
C ASP A 169 3.16 5.36 -18.71
N LYS A 170 2.30 5.49 -19.72
CA LYS A 170 1.15 4.58 -19.90
C LYS A 170 1.54 3.11 -20.00
N ARG A 171 2.69 2.80 -20.64
CA ARG A 171 3.14 1.43 -20.80
C ARG A 171 3.61 0.84 -19.47
N SER A 172 4.48 1.55 -18.77
CA SER A 172 4.98 1.15 -17.44
C SER A 172 3.84 1.05 -16.43
N GLY A 173 2.86 1.97 -16.48
CA GLY A 173 1.66 1.92 -15.65
C GLY A 173 0.83 0.66 -15.89
N ALA A 174 0.61 0.29 -17.16
CA ALA A 174 -0.11 -0.93 -17.51
C ALA A 174 0.64 -2.20 -17.05
N GLU A 175 1.97 -2.23 -17.15
CA GLU A 175 2.80 -3.33 -16.65
C GLU A 175 2.66 -3.49 -15.13
N VAL A 176 2.68 -2.39 -14.37
CA VAL A 176 2.48 -2.38 -12.90
C VAL A 176 1.07 -2.89 -12.54
N MET A 177 0.02 -2.43 -13.24
CA MET A 177 -1.33 -2.89 -12.97
C MET A 177 -1.52 -4.38 -13.28
N ASN A 178 -0.94 -4.87 -14.37
CA ASN A 178 -0.96 -6.30 -14.70
C ASN A 178 -0.27 -7.14 -13.63
N LEU A 179 0.83 -6.65 -13.09
CA LEU A 179 1.53 -7.29 -11.98
C LEU A 179 0.65 -7.35 -10.71
N LEU A 180 0.04 -6.24 -10.30
CA LEU A 180 -0.85 -6.21 -9.13
C LEU A 180 -2.05 -7.14 -9.30
N LYS A 181 -2.63 -7.22 -10.52
CA LYS A 181 -3.69 -8.19 -10.84
C LYS A 181 -3.21 -9.63 -10.72
N LYS A 182 -2.02 -9.93 -11.23
CA LYS A 182 -1.44 -11.27 -11.13
C LYS A 182 -1.24 -11.69 -9.67
N LEU A 183 -0.71 -10.81 -8.83
CA LEU A 183 -0.57 -11.04 -7.39
C LEU A 183 -1.92 -11.30 -6.71
N ASN A 184 -2.95 -10.56 -7.08
CA ASN A 184 -4.30 -10.77 -6.58
C ASN A 184 -4.89 -12.11 -7.05
N GLN A 185 -4.87 -12.39 -8.34
CA GLN A 185 -5.57 -13.55 -8.94
C GLN A 185 -4.87 -14.88 -8.71
N GLU A 186 -3.51 -14.89 -8.79
CA GLU A 186 -2.72 -16.12 -8.71
C GLU A 186 -2.27 -16.43 -7.27
N GLN A 187 -2.03 -15.41 -6.46
CA GLN A 187 -1.53 -15.55 -5.09
C GLN A 187 -2.54 -15.16 -4.02
N ASN A 188 -3.78 -14.85 -4.43
CA ASN A 188 -4.88 -14.45 -3.53
C ASN A 188 -4.52 -13.28 -2.59
N LYS A 189 -3.60 -12.36 -3.01
CA LYS A 189 -3.26 -11.18 -2.23
C LYS A 189 -4.41 -10.18 -2.24
N THR A 190 -4.70 -9.59 -1.09
CA THR A 190 -5.63 -8.46 -1.01
C THR A 190 -4.91 -7.21 -1.48
N VAL A 191 -5.46 -6.50 -2.48
CA VAL A 191 -4.85 -5.30 -3.05
C VAL A 191 -5.78 -4.11 -2.88
N ILE A 192 -5.29 -3.06 -2.24
CA ILE A 192 -6.04 -1.80 -2.04
C ILE A 192 -5.28 -0.69 -2.77
N ILE A 193 -5.94 -0.07 -3.74
CA ILE A 193 -5.35 0.97 -4.57
C ILE A 193 -6.08 2.28 -4.34
N VAL A 194 -5.38 3.28 -3.84
CA VAL A 194 -5.83 4.67 -3.88
C VAL A 194 -5.48 5.24 -5.24
N THR A 195 -6.45 5.80 -5.94
CA THR A 195 -6.21 6.47 -7.22
C THR A 195 -7.29 7.50 -7.54
N HIS A 196 -6.94 8.47 -8.38
CA HIS A 196 -7.87 9.39 -9.02
C HIS A 196 -8.15 9.02 -10.50
N ASP A 197 -7.47 7.99 -11.02
CA ASP A 197 -7.60 7.49 -12.38
C ASP A 197 -8.74 6.47 -12.47
N SER A 198 -9.78 6.82 -13.24
CA SER A 198 -10.95 5.96 -13.46
C SER A 198 -10.60 4.67 -14.21
N ASP A 199 -9.60 4.70 -15.10
CA ASP A 199 -9.18 3.53 -15.87
C ASP A 199 -8.49 2.51 -14.96
N ILE A 200 -7.74 2.97 -13.96
CA ILE A 200 -7.18 2.12 -12.91
C ILE A 200 -8.27 1.57 -12.00
N ALA A 201 -9.17 2.43 -11.54
CA ALA A 201 -10.27 2.03 -10.65
C ALA A 201 -11.19 0.98 -11.28
N SER A 202 -11.50 1.12 -12.57
CA SER A 202 -12.36 0.18 -13.32
C SER A 202 -11.76 -1.23 -13.45
N GLN A 203 -10.45 -1.38 -13.20
CA GLN A 203 -9.74 -2.65 -13.24
C GLN A 203 -9.83 -3.42 -11.91
N CYS A 204 -10.35 -2.80 -10.87
CA CYS A 204 -10.54 -3.41 -9.55
C CYS A 204 -11.91 -4.11 -9.46
N SER A 205 -12.04 -5.08 -8.57
CA SER A 205 -13.28 -5.82 -8.38
C SER A 205 -14.37 -4.99 -7.69
N ARG A 206 -13.96 -3.96 -6.95
CA ARG A 206 -14.87 -3.02 -6.27
C ARG A 206 -14.24 -1.63 -6.16
N ILE A 207 -15.09 -0.62 -6.22
CA ILE A 207 -14.73 0.77 -6.03
C ILE A 207 -15.38 1.27 -4.73
N ILE A 208 -14.61 1.94 -3.91
CA ILE A 208 -15.04 2.68 -2.71
C ILE A 208 -14.79 4.16 -3.01
N GLU A 209 -15.83 4.97 -2.97
CA GLU A 209 -15.70 6.41 -3.17
C GLU A 209 -15.72 7.15 -1.85
N LEU A 210 -14.75 8.07 -1.67
CA LEU A 210 -14.69 8.99 -0.55
C LEU A 210 -14.99 10.42 -0.99
N SER A 211 -15.87 11.08 -0.28
CA SER A 211 -16.15 12.51 -0.39
C SER A 211 -16.12 13.14 0.99
N ASP A 212 -15.31 14.19 1.14
CA ASP A 212 -15.21 14.97 2.39
C ASP A 212 -15.04 14.13 3.66
N GLY A 213 -14.18 13.10 3.57
CA GLY A 213 -13.86 12.21 4.67
C GLY A 213 -14.90 11.14 4.98
N ARG A 214 -15.95 10.99 4.17
CA ARG A 214 -17.01 10.00 4.33
C ARG A 214 -17.16 9.13 3.09
N LEU A 215 -17.79 7.96 3.25
CA LEU A 215 -18.20 7.15 2.10
C LEU A 215 -19.26 7.92 1.31
N ALA A 216 -19.04 8.03 -0.02
CA ALA A 216 -20.09 8.46 -0.91
C ALA A 216 -21.17 7.35 -1.01
N ASN A 217 -22.43 7.72 -0.95
CA ASN A 217 -23.57 6.82 -1.03
C ASN A 217 -23.79 6.31 -2.47
#